data_4f22238af83276b1f5684b29d6bd5458
#
_entry.id   4f22238af83276b1f5684b29d6bd5458
#
_cell.length_a   1.000
_cell.length_b   1.000
_cell.length_c   1.000
_cell.angle_alpha   90.00
_cell.angle_beta   90.00
_cell.angle_gamma   90.00
#
_symmetry.space_group_name_H-M   'P 1'
#
loop_
_entity.id
_entity.type
_entity.pdbx_description
1 polymer ?
#
loop_
_entity_poly.entity_id
_entity_poly.type
_entity_poly.pdbx_seq_one_letter_code
_entity_poly.pdbx_strand_id
1 'polypeptide(L)'
;MLMVDGMYNVLAESVETSFEIKSDCIFVSDGKLTETGLIENAAQTCSAIVGKSFFDEDDTEGVSNELIGFISAIKSVQIYELPSLNQTIITKANLVSRFDSDSYSICAIKCVIKSGAVLLAESEMNLLIQEV
;
A
#
# COMPACT_ATOMS: atom_id res chain seq x y z
N MET A 1 12.31 0.20 5.12
CA MET A 1 11.59 0.05 6.40
C MET A 1 10.17 -0.44 6.14
N LEU A 2 9.72 -1.35 6.96
CA LEU A 2 8.34 -1.84 6.87
C LEU A 2 7.39 -0.86 7.56
N MET A 3 6.43 -0.34 6.82
CA MET A 3 5.46 0.65 7.28
C MET A 3 4.07 0.05 7.47
N VAL A 4 4.00 -1.26 7.75
CA VAL A 4 2.77 -2.01 7.97
C VAL A 4 3.00 -2.99 9.10
N ASP A 5 2.17 -2.96 10.14
CA ASP A 5 2.24 -3.91 11.24
C ASP A 5 1.39 -5.16 10.99
N GLY A 6 0.26 -5.00 10.34
CA GLY A 6 -0.64 -6.10 10.06
C GLY A 6 -1.51 -5.86 8.85
N MET A 7 -1.97 -6.96 8.26
CA MET A 7 -2.93 -6.94 7.15
C MET A 7 -4.18 -7.71 7.57
N TYR A 8 -5.34 -7.22 7.15
CA TYR A 8 -6.60 -7.90 7.39
C TYR A 8 -7.62 -7.51 6.33
N ASN A 9 -8.74 -8.21 6.32
CA ASN A 9 -9.77 -8.05 5.28
C ASN A 9 -9.16 -8.15 3.88
N VAL A 10 -8.25 -9.13 3.69
CA VAL A 10 -7.54 -9.32 2.42
C VAL A 10 -8.48 -9.99 1.43
N LEU A 11 -8.89 -9.24 0.42
CA LEU A 11 -9.76 -9.71 -0.65
C LEU A 11 -9.02 -9.59 -1.98
N ALA A 12 -9.61 -10.10 -3.06
CA ALA A 12 -8.96 -10.04 -4.37
C ALA A 12 -8.69 -8.61 -4.84
N GLU A 13 -9.54 -7.66 -4.44
CA GLU A 13 -9.49 -6.28 -4.94
C GLU A 13 -9.34 -5.25 -3.83
N SER A 14 -9.15 -5.67 -2.58
CA SER A 14 -8.97 -4.74 -1.47
C SER A 14 -8.19 -5.35 -0.33
N VAL A 15 -7.55 -4.51 0.44
CA VAL A 15 -6.84 -4.91 1.67
C VAL A 15 -6.83 -3.76 2.64
N GLU A 16 -6.84 -4.08 3.92
CA GLU A 16 -6.61 -3.10 4.98
C GLU A 16 -5.31 -3.42 5.70
N THR A 17 -4.58 -2.39 6.08
CA THR A 17 -3.36 -2.54 6.88
C THR A 17 -3.44 -1.65 8.11
N SER A 18 -2.72 -2.03 9.15
CA SER A 18 -2.54 -1.22 10.35
C SER A 18 -1.06 -0.91 10.56
N PHE A 19 -0.79 0.25 11.12
CA PHE A 19 0.57 0.65 11.45
C PHE A 19 0.54 1.60 12.65
N GLU A 20 1.24 1.24 13.73
CA GLU A 20 1.40 2.10 14.89
C GLU A 20 2.62 2.98 14.70
N ILE A 21 2.47 4.29 14.92
CA ILE A 21 3.54 5.25 14.74
C ILE A 21 4.40 5.27 16.00
N LYS A 22 5.64 4.79 15.86
CA LYS A 22 6.61 4.71 16.97
C LYS A 22 7.76 5.67 16.77
N SER A 23 8.40 6.02 17.87
CA SER A 23 9.50 7.01 17.86
C SER A 23 10.72 6.57 17.05
N ASP A 24 10.92 5.25 16.87
CA ASP A 24 12.04 4.73 16.09
C ASP A 24 11.78 4.68 14.58
N CYS A 25 10.61 5.10 14.14
CA CYS A 25 10.30 5.16 12.72
C CYS A 25 11.10 6.27 12.04
N ILE A 26 11.80 5.95 10.95
CA ILE A 26 12.64 6.91 10.24
C ILE A 26 11.85 8.06 9.61
N PHE A 27 10.55 7.88 9.42
CA PHE A 27 9.68 8.89 8.81
C PHE A 27 8.97 9.78 9.85
N VAL A 28 9.34 9.66 11.12
CA VAL A 28 8.80 10.52 12.18
C VAL A 28 9.70 11.74 12.35
N SER A 29 9.10 12.93 12.39
CA SER A 29 9.77 14.19 12.64
C SER A 29 8.86 15.08 13.46
N ASP A 30 9.40 15.70 14.50
CA ASP A 30 8.66 16.58 15.41
C ASP A 30 7.41 15.91 16.02
N GLY A 31 7.54 14.63 16.36
CA GLY A 31 6.46 13.87 16.99
C GLY A 31 5.32 13.46 16.08
N LYS A 32 5.50 13.58 14.76
CA LYS A 32 4.49 13.22 13.78
C LYS A 32 5.08 12.40 12.64
N LEU A 33 4.25 11.54 12.07
CA LEU A 33 4.62 10.86 10.84
C LEU A 33 4.58 11.87 9.69
N THR A 34 5.64 11.90 8.90
CA THR A 34 5.75 12.84 7.78
C THR A 34 4.88 12.43 6.59
N GLU A 35 4.72 13.34 5.65
CA GLU A 35 4.03 13.08 4.40
C GLU A 35 4.67 11.90 3.65
N THR A 36 6.00 11.85 3.62
CA THR A 36 6.72 10.72 3.01
C THR A 36 6.37 9.40 3.67
N GLY A 37 6.22 9.39 4.99
CA GLY A 37 5.82 8.20 5.73
C GLY A 37 4.42 7.72 5.35
N LEU A 38 3.47 8.64 5.19
CA LEU A 38 2.12 8.29 4.74
C LEU A 38 2.14 7.70 3.33
N ILE A 39 2.91 8.30 2.43
CA ILE A 39 3.03 7.81 1.05
C ILE A 39 3.66 6.42 1.02
N GLU A 40 4.68 6.18 1.82
CA GLU A 40 5.34 4.87 1.90
C GLU A 40 4.39 3.81 2.44
N ASN A 41 3.61 4.12 3.47
CA ASN A 41 2.59 3.22 3.99
C ASN A 41 1.55 2.89 2.92
N ALA A 42 1.07 3.90 2.18
CA ALA A 42 0.11 3.69 1.11
C ALA A 42 0.68 2.80 0.01
N ALA A 43 1.93 3.02 -0.38
CA ALA A 43 2.59 2.22 -1.41
C ALA A 43 2.72 0.76 -0.99
N GLN A 44 3.13 0.50 0.26
CA GLN A 44 3.24 -0.86 0.77
C GLN A 44 1.88 -1.54 0.85
N THR A 45 0.83 -0.81 1.23
CA THR A 45 -0.53 -1.35 1.25
C THR A 45 -1.03 -1.70 -0.15
N CYS A 46 -0.76 -0.83 -1.14
CA CYS A 46 -1.07 -1.12 -2.53
C CYS A 46 -0.39 -2.41 -3.02
N SER A 47 0.87 -2.58 -2.66
CA SER A 47 1.64 -3.76 -3.06
C SER A 47 1.05 -5.05 -2.47
N ALA A 48 0.41 -4.98 -1.31
CA ALA A 48 -0.22 -6.13 -0.69
C ALA A 48 -1.40 -6.67 -1.52
N ILE A 49 -2.18 -5.81 -2.16
CA ILE A 49 -3.25 -6.24 -3.06
C ILE A 49 -2.68 -7.04 -4.22
N VAL A 50 -1.63 -6.52 -4.81
CA VAL A 50 -0.97 -7.14 -5.95
C VAL A 50 -0.39 -8.49 -5.56
N GLY A 51 0.24 -8.57 -4.40
CA GLY A 51 0.76 -9.83 -3.89
C GLY A 51 -0.34 -10.89 -3.83
N LYS A 52 -1.50 -10.54 -3.28
CA LYS A 52 -2.64 -11.46 -3.20
C LYS A 52 -3.12 -11.90 -4.58
N SER A 53 -3.30 -10.96 -5.51
CA SER A 53 -3.85 -11.25 -6.82
C SER A 53 -2.93 -12.06 -7.72
N PHE A 54 -1.62 -11.90 -7.57
CA PHE A 54 -0.65 -12.47 -8.50
C PHE A 54 0.15 -13.65 -7.95
N PHE A 55 0.28 -13.77 -6.62
CA PHE A 55 1.14 -14.78 -6.02
C PHE A 55 0.38 -15.92 -5.35
N ASP A 56 -0.90 -15.73 -5.07
CA ASP A 56 -1.64 -16.64 -4.19
C ASP A 56 -2.00 -17.98 -4.81
N GLU A 57 -2.18 -18.06 -6.11
CA GLU A 57 -2.64 -19.28 -6.79
C GLU A 57 -1.51 -20.08 -7.41
N ASP A 58 -0.42 -19.44 -7.76
CA ASP A 58 0.60 -20.03 -8.61
C ASP A 58 1.87 -20.47 -7.88
N ASP A 59 2.01 -20.09 -6.61
CA ASP A 59 3.26 -20.30 -5.90
C ASP A 59 3.21 -21.38 -4.82
N THR A 60 2.24 -22.26 -4.87
CA THR A 60 2.15 -23.36 -3.90
C THR A 60 3.26 -24.36 -4.03
N GLU A 61 3.93 -24.42 -5.16
CA GLU A 61 5.02 -25.37 -5.42
C GLU A 61 6.37 -24.71 -5.68
N GLY A 62 6.43 -23.37 -5.60
CA GLY A 62 7.67 -22.64 -5.86
C GLY A 62 8.17 -22.74 -7.30
N VAL A 63 7.27 -22.99 -8.24
CA VAL A 63 7.63 -23.21 -9.65
C VAL A 63 7.20 -22.05 -10.54
N SER A 64 6.51 -21.06 -9.99
CA SER A 64 6.03 -19.93 -10.77
C SER A 64 7.18 -19.00 -11.15
N ASN A 65 7.00 -18.29 -12.25
CA ASN A 65 7.94 -17.26 -12.67
C ASN A 65 7.99 -16.17 -11.60
N GLU A 66 9.18 -15.63 -11.38
CA GLU A 66 9.33 -14.50 -10.48
C GLU A 66 8.66 -13.27 -11.05
N LEU A 67 7.90 -12.57 -10.22
CA LEU A 67 7.24 -11.33 -10.58
C LEU A 67 7.86 -10.17 -9.80
N ILE A 68 8.03 -9.05 -10.46
CA ILE A 68 8.46 -7.80 -9.83
C ILE A 68 7.32 -6.81 -9.93
N GLY A 69 6.96 -6.21 -8.81
CA GLY A 69 5.99 -5.13 -8.76
C GLY A 69 6.61 -3.87 -8.19
N PHE A 70 6.30 -2.74 -8.78
CA PHE A 70 6.76 -1.45 -8.27
C PHE A 70 5.77 -0.34 -8.62
N ILE A 71 5.83 0.73 -7.84
CA ILE A 71 5.02 1.92 -8.12
C ILE A 71 5.58 2.59 -9.36
N SER A 72 4.78 2.64 -10.42
CA SER A 72 5.19 3.28 -11.67
C SER A 72 4.76 4.74 -11.74
N ALA A 73 3.70 5.11 -11.01
CA ALA A 73 3.23 6.48 -10.97
C ALA A 73 2.41 6.71 -9.69
N ILE A 74 2.54 7.89 -9.13
CA ILE A 74 1.65 8.41 -8.10
C ILE A 74 0.79 9.45 -8.81
N LYS A 75 -0.48 9.13 -9.03
CA LYS A 75 -1.36 9.98 -9.82
C LYS A 75 -1.88 11.16 -9.04
N SER A 76 -2.19 10.93 -7.76
CA SER A 76 -2.67 11.98 -6.89
C SER A 76 -2.38 11.62 -5.44
N VAL A 77 -2.10 12.63 -4.64
CA VAL A 77 -1.95 12.51 -3.19
C VAL A 77 -2.56 13.76 -2.57
N GLN A 78 -3.47 13.56 -1.61
CA GLN A 78 -4.01 14.65 -0.81
C GLN A 78 -3.79 14.30 0.65
N ILE A 79 -3.08 15.16 1.36
CA ILE A 79 -2.77 14.97 2.78
C ILE A 79 -3.50 16.04 3.57
N TYR A 80 -4.34 15.61 4.50
CA TYR A 80 -5.19 16.49 5.28
C TYR A 80 -4.62 16.75 6.67
N GLU A 81 -4.00 15.72 7.27
CA GLU A 81 -3.48 15.83 8.62
C GLU A 81 -2.37 14.79 8.81
N LEU A 82 -1.34 15.14 9.57
CA LEU A 82 -0.25 14.23 9.91
C LEU A 82 -0.53 13.59 11.27
N PRO A 83 -0.48 12.25 11.37
CA PRO A 83 -0.73 11.57 12.64
C PRO A 83 0.46 11.68 13.58
N SER A 84 0.16 11.68 14.88
CA SER A 84 1.15 11.81 15.94
C SER A 84 1.67 10.47 16.42
N LEU A 85 2.77 10.50 17.16
CA LEU A 85 3.31 9.33 17.85
C LEU A 85 2.21 8.62 18.63
N ASN A 86 2.30 7.30 18.65
CA ASN A 86 1.40 6.38 19.34
C ASN A 86 0.00 6.25 18.75
N GLN A 87 -0.30 7.00 17.69
CA GLN A 87 -1.53 6.75 16.94
C GLN A 87 -1.36 5.54 16.02
N THR A 88 -2.44 4.83 15.79
CA THR A 88 -2.47 3.73 14.81
C THR A 88 -3.24 4.21 13.59
N ILE A 89 -2.62 4.08 12.43
CA ILE A 89 -3.29 4.39 11.17
C ILE A 89 -3.80 3.11 10.52
N ILE A 90 -4.98 3.21 9.93
CA ILE A 90 -5.60 2.16 9.15
C ILE A 90 -5.66 2.62 7.71
N THR A 91 -5.07 1.85 6.82
CA THR A 91 -5.03 2.17 5.40
C THR A 91 -5.84 1.13 4.65
N LYS A 92 -6.80 1.59 3.87
CA LYS A 92 -7.59 0.73 3.00
C LYS A 92 -7.24 1.01 1.55
N ALA A 93 -6.84 -0.02 0.84
CA ALA A 93 -6.51 0.05 -0.58
C ALA A 93 -7.54 -0.73 -1.38
N ASN A 94 -7.97 -0.16 -2.50
CA ASN A 94 -8.94 -0.78 -3.40
C ASN A 94 -8.40 -0.73 -4.83
N LEU A 95 -8.45 -1.88 -5.50
CA LEU A 95 -8.12 -1.97 -6.91
C LEU A 95 -9.22 -1.31 -7.73
N VAL A 96 -8.87 -0.29 -8.48
CA VAL A 96 -9.83 0.47 -9.30
C VAL A 96 -9.89 -0.09 -10.71
N SER A 97 -8.73 -0.40 -11.28
CA SER A 97 -8.66 -0.94 -12.63
C SER A 97 -7.39 -1.75 -12.81
N ARG A 98 -7.43 -2.68 -13.74
CA ARG A 98 -6.30 -3.52 -14.10
C ARG A 98 -6.23 -3.67 -15.60
N PHE A 99 -5.05 -3.47 -16.15
CA PHE A 99 -4.77 -3.70 -17.56
C PHE A 99 -3.67 -4.74 -17.68
N ASP A 100 -3.94 -5.82 -18.40
CA ASP A 100 -2.99 -6.90 -18.62
C ASP A 100 -2.51 -6.87 -20.07
N SER A 101 -1.20 -6.92 -20.25
CA SER A 101 -0.57 -7.10 -21.55
C SER A 101 0.23 -8.41 -21.52
N ASP A 102 0.90 -8.75 -22.62
CA ASP A 102 1.62 -10.02 -22.72
C ASP A 102 2.77 -10.16 -21.71
N SER A 103 3.41 -9.05 -21.35
CA SER A 103 4.62 -9.07 -20.53
C SER A 103 4.49 -8.32 -19.21
N TYR A 104 3.40 -7.59 -19.01
CA TYR A 104 3.21 -6.80 -17.79
C TYR A 104 1.74 -6.55 -17.51
N SER A 105 1.46 -6.13 -16.28
CA SER A 105 0.15 -5.66 -15.86
C SER A 105 0.29 -4.30 -15.16
N ILE A 106 -0.70 -3.44 -15.37
CA ILE A 106 -0.76 -2.16 -14.68
C ILE A 106 -2.04 -2.12 -13.85
N CYS A 107 -1.89 -1.86 -12.55
CA CYS A 107 -3.01 -1.77 -11.62
C CYS A 107 -3.13 -0.35 -11.08
N ALA A 108 -4.34 0.22 -11.16
CA ALA A 108 -4.64 1.49 -10.52
C ALA A 108 -5.29 1.20 -9.17
N ILE A 109 -4.75 1.76 -8.09
CA ILE A 109 -5.18 1.46 -6.74
C ILE A 109 -5.42 2.76 -5.98
N LYS A 110 -6.57 2.85 -5.34
CA LYS A 110 -6.89 3.98 -4.44
C LYS A 110 -6.66 3.58 -3.01
N CYS A 111 -6.04 4.48 -2.24
CA CYS A 111 -5.79 4.31 -0.82
C CYS A 111 -6.44 5.42 -0.01
N VAL A 112 -6.98 5.03 1.13
CA VAL A 112 -7.52 5.96 2.13
C VAL A 112 -6.87 5.64 3.46
N ILE A 113 -6.29 6.64 4.12
CA ILE A 113 -5.61 6.48 5.40
C ILE A 113 -6.39 7.23 6.47
N LYS A 114 -6.73 6.54 7.55
CA LYS A 114 -7.46 7.12 8.69
C LYS A 114 -6.80 6.78 10.00
N SER A 115 -7.02 7.63 11.01
CA SER A 115 -6.77 7.32 12.40
C SER A 115 -8.08 7.50 13.14
N GLY A 116 -8.69 6.39 13.56
CA GLY A 116 -10.05 6.41 14.09
C GLY A 116 -11.02 6.94 13.04
N ALA A 117 -11.76 8.00 13.39
CA ALA A 117 -12.70 8.63 12.46
C ALA A 117 -12.07 9.73 11.61
N VAL A 118 -10.79 10.06 11.84
CA VAL A 118 -10.13 11.18 11.17
C VAL A 118 -9.50 10.71 9.87
N LEU A 119 -9.90 11.35 8.77
CA LEU A 119 -9.29 11.11 7.46
C LEU A 119 -7.95 11.87 7.40
N LEU A 120 -6.87 11.14 7.16
CA LEU A 120 -5.53 11.70 7.12
C LEU A 120 -5.05 11.96 5.70
N ALA A 121 -5.30 11.04 4.78
CA ALA A 121 -4.80 11.15 3.41
C ALA A 121 -5.60 10.29 2.45
N GLU A 122 -5.55 10.65 1.19
CA GLU A 122 -6.08 9.86 0.08
C GLU A 122 -5.05 9.87 -1.05
N SER A 123 -4.93 8.76 -1.76
CA SER A 123 -4.01 8.68 -2.89
C SER A 123 -4.51 7.72 -3.96
N GLU A 124 -4.02 7.92 -5.17
CA GLU A 124 -4.19 6.97 -6.27
C GLU A 124 -2.82 6.71 -6.89
N MET A 125 -2.48 5.43 -7.00
CA MET A 125 -1.17 4.99 -7.49
C MET A 125 -1.34 3.93 -8.56
N ASN A 126 -0.38 3.87 -9.48
CA ASN A 126 -0.29 2.77 -10.43
C ASN A 126 0.87 1.87 -10.05
N LEU A 127 0.62 0.57 -10.03
CA LEU A 127 1.64 -0.45 -9.90
C LEU A 127 1.85 -1.12 -11.26
N LEU A 128 3.11 -1.30 -11.61
CA LEU A 128 3.51 -2.11 -12.75
C LEU A 128 4.04 -3.44 -12.25
N ILE A 129 3.52 -4.55 -12.79
CA ILE A 129 3.93 -5.90 -12.44
C ILE A 129 4.42 -6.57 -13.71
N GLN A 130 5.60 -7.14 -13.66
CA GLN A 130 6.19 -7.82 -14.82
C GLN A 130 6.97 -9.05 -14.39
N GLU A 131 7.15 -9.98 -15.32
CA GLU A 131 8.01 -11.14 -15.11
C GLU A 131 9.47 -10.72 -15.18
N VAL A 132 10.26 -11.35 -14.35
CA VAL A 132 11.72 -11.15 -14.33
C VAL A 132 12.39 -12.02 -15.35
#